data_4d59fa19d4d596d02e4b488f688da721
#
_entry.id   4d59fa19d4d596d02e4b488f688da721
#
_cell.length_a   1.000
_cell.length_b   1.000
_cell.length_c   1.000
_cell.angle_alpha   90.00
_cell.angle_beta   90.00
_cell.angle_gamma   90.00
#
_symmetry.space_group_name_H-M   'P 1'
#
loop_
_entity.id
_entity.type
_entity.pdbx_description
1 polymer ?
#
loop_
_entity_poly.entity_id
_entity_poly.type
_entity_poly.pdbx_seq_one_letter_code
_entity_poly.pdbx_strand_id
1 'polypeptide(L)'
;MNLKLLFRIFFGFNAVFILGSIVSPEAMMESFGMDYTSETGIMLQFAILGQILFLVLTFQLPDWLGENLAKAGMTYTVLCLLPVGLNSYHALNDVLPAGPAFFVENTIWVAFAVLFYLYSKK
;
A
#
# COMPACT_ATOMS: atom_id res chain seq x y z
N MET A 1 -7.05 13.23 15.46
CA MET A 1 -6.70 11.88 14.93
C MET A 1 -5.64 11.26 15.84
N ASN A 2 -5.69 9.96 16.02
CA ASN A 2 -4.69 9.21 16.80
C ASN A 2 -4.14 8.06 15.95
N LEU A 3 -3.14 7.38 16.46
CA LEU A 3 -2.46 6.32 15.70
C LEU A 3 -3.40 5.14 15.35
N LYS A 4 -4.30 4.77 16.28
CA LYS A 4 -5.29 3.73 16.02
C LYS A 4 -6.18 4.08 14.83
N LEU A 5 -6.67 5.32 14.78
CA LEU A 5 -7.49 5.79 13.67
C LEU A 5 -6.70 5.80 12.37
N LEU A 6 -5.42 6.18 12.42
CA LEU A 6 -4.56 6.16 11.24
C LEU A 6 -4.43 4.75 10.66
N PHE A 7 -4.25 3.73 11.51
CA PHE A 7 -4.25 2.34 11.05
C PHE A 7 -5.56 1.96 10.38
N ARG A 8 -6.69 2.42 10.92
CA ARG A 8 -8.00 2.14 10.32
C ARG A 8 -8.19 2.83 8.98
N ILE A 9 -7.72 4.07 8.85
CA ILE A 9 -7.76 4.81 7.59
C ILE A 9 -6.87 4.11 6.55
N PHE A 10 -5.68 3.71 6.94
CA PHE A 10 -4.76 2.99 6.07
C PHE A 10 -5.37 1.66 5.60
N PHE A 11 -5.98 0.92 6.51
CA PHE A 11 -6.71 -0.31 6.18
C PHE A 11 -7.80 -0.04 5.15
N GLY A 12 -8.67 0.95 5.41
CA GLY A 12 -9.79 1.26 4.51
C GLY A 12 -9.33 1.66 3.12
N PHE A 13 -8.30 2.50 3.05
CA PHE A 13 -7.73 2.94 1.79
C PHE A 13 -7.22 1.75 0.96
N ASN A 14 -6.45 0.87 1.59
CA ASN A 14 -5.92 -0.31 0.90
C ASN A 14 -7.01 -1.32 0.54
N ALA A 15 -8.04 -1.44 1.38
CA ALA A 15 -9.18 -2.33 1.09
C ALA A 15 -9.91 -1.90 -0.18
N VAL A 16 -10.06 -0.59 -0.40
CA VAL A 16 -10.68 -0.07 -1.63
C VAL A 16 -9.86 -0.47 -2.86
N PHE A 17 -8.54 -0.38 -2.80
CA PHE A 17 -7.67 -0.81 -3.89
C PHE A 17 -7.78 -2.30 -4.17
N ILE A 18 -7.83 -3.12 -3.12
CA ILE A 18 -7.98 -4.57 -3.27
C ILE A 18 -9.31 -4.90 -3.94
N LEU A 19 -10.40 -4.28 -3.51
CA LEU A 19 -11.72 -4.49 -4.11
C LEU A 19 -11.72 -4.09 -5.58
N GLY A 20 -11.11 -2.96 -5.92
CA GLY A 20 -10.95 -2.54 -7.31
C GLY A 20 -10.17 -3.54 -8.14
N SER A 21 -9.12 -4.11 -7.58
CA SER A 21 -8.31 -5.12 -8.27
C SER A 21 -9.06 -6.42 -8.51
N ILE A 22 -9.96 -6.80 -7.59
CA ILE A 22 -10.79 -8.01 -7.75
C ILE A 22 -11.89 -7.80 -8.77
N VAL A 23 -12.55 -6.63 -8.72
CA VAL A 23 -13.69 -6.32 -9.60
C VAL A 23 -13.25 -6.04 -11.03
N SER A 24 -12.15 -5.31 -11.20
CA SER A 24 -11.64 -4.89 -12.51
C SER A 24 -10.13 -5.06 -12.59
N PRO A 25 -9.64 -6.33 -12.61
CA PRO A 25 -8.19 -6.56 -12.63
C PRO A 25 -7.52 -6.00 -13.89
N GLU A 26 -8.20 -6.09 -15.03
CA GLU A 26 -7.69 -5.57 -16.30
C GLU A 26 -7.48 -4.06 -16.25
N ALA A 27 -8.49 -3.32 -15.78
CA ALA A 27 -8.41 -1.87 -15.64
C ALA A 27 -7.32 -1.46 -14.67
N MET A 28 -7.15 -2.21 -13.58
CA MET A 28 -6.12 -1.96 -12.59
C MET A 28 -4.72 -2.12 -13.20
N MET A 29 -4.49 -3.20 -13.94
CA MET A 29 -3.20 -3.44 -14.59
C MET A 29 -2.90 -2.38 -15.63
N GLU A 30 -3.89 -2.00 -16.44
CA GLU A 30 -3.72 -0.97 -17.47
C GLU A 30 -3.41 0.40 -16.87
N SER A 31 -3.98 0.72 -15.71
CA SER A 31 -3.70 1.99 -15.04
C SER A 31 -2.23 2.12 -14.63
N PHE A 32 -1.53 1.01 -14.44
CA PHE A 32 -0.10 0.97 -14.15
C PHE A 32 0.76 0.76 -15.39
N GLY A 33 0.16 0.79 -16.59
CA GLY A 33 0.90 0.61 -17.83
C GLY A 33 1.30 -0.83 -18.12
N MET A 34 0.60 -1.80 -17.54
CA MET A 34 0.89 -3.22 -17.70
C MET A 34 -0.21 -3.90 -18.50
N ASP A 35 0.16 -4.85 -19.36
CA ASP A 35 -0.80 -5.66 -20.10
C ASP A 35 -1.39 -6.75 -19.19
N TYR A 36 -2.71 -6.96 -19.32
CA TYR A 36 -3.39 -8.02 -18.59
C TYR A 36 -3.40 -9.29 -19.43
N THR A 37 -2.56 -10.26 -19.02
CA THR A 37 -2.47 -11.58 -19.63
C THR A 37 -2.84 -12.64 -18.60
N SER A 38 -2.94 -13.91 -19.01
CA SER A 38 -3.18 -14.99 -18.05
C SER A 38 -2.06 -15.11 -17.03
N GLU A 39 -0.82 -14.85 -17.44
CA GLU A 39 0.33 -14.93 -16.55
C GLU A 39 0.35 -13.76 -15.55
N THR A 40 0.15 -12.52 -16.03
CA THR A 40 0.10 -11.37 -15.14
C THR A 40 -1.13 -11.41 -14.24
N GLY A 41 -2.24 -12.00 -14.71
CA GLY A 41 -3.42 -12.20 -13.88
C GLY A 41 -3.17 -13.14 -12.70
N ILE A 42 -2.41 -14.22 -12.91
CA ILE A 42 -2.03 -15.12 -11.82
C ILE A 42 -1.14 -14.39 -10.81
N MET A 43 -0.15 -13.62 -11.28
CA MET A 43 0.71 -12.83 -10.40
C MET A 43 -0.10 -11.81 -9.61
N LEU A 44 -1.08 -11.16 -10.23
CA LEU A 44 -1.96 -10.23 -9.55
C LEU A 44 -2.77 -10.91 -8.45
N GLN A 45 -3.25 -12.13 -8.68
CA GLN A 45 -3.97 -12.90 -7.66
C GLN A 45 -3.09 -13.17 -6.43
N PHE A 46 -1.83 -13.54 -6.62
CA PHE A 46 -0.91 -13.72 -5.51
C PHE A 46 -0.62 -12.40 -4.79
N ALA A 47 -0.48 -11.32 -5.52
CA ALA A 47 -0.28 -10.00 -4.92
C ALA A 47 -1.49 -9.59 -4.07
N ILE A 48 -2.71 -9.81 -4.58
CA ILE A 48 -3.95 -9.54 -3.84
C ILE A 48 -4.00 -10.39 -2.57
N LEU A 49 -3.66 -11.66 -2.65
CA LEU A 49 -3.65 -12.54 -1.48
C LEU A 49 -2.68 -12.00 -0.42
N GLY A 50 -1.47 -11.62 -0.81
CA GLY A 50 -0.49 -11.04 0.11
C GLY A 50 -1.00 -9.76 0.75
N GLN A 51 -1.66 -8.91 -0.02
CA GLN A 51 -2.26 -7.68 0.50
C GLN A 51 -3.39 -7.96 1.49
N ILE A 52 -4.22 -8.96 1.22
CA ILE A 52 -5.29 -9.36 2.16
C ILE A 52 -4.69 -9.82 3.48
N LEU A 53 -3.66 -10.66 3.44
CA LEU A 53 -2.97 -11.12 4.65
C LEU A 53 -2.40 -9.93 5.43
N PHE A 54 -1.77 -8.99 4.75
CA PHE A 54 -1.22 -7.79 5.36
C PHE A 54 -2.32 -6.92 5.98
N LEU A 55 -3.47 -6.78 5.29
CA LEU A 55 -4.57 -5.96 5.79
C LEU A 55 -5.24 -6.56 7.01
N VAL A 56 -5.38 -7.89 7.08
CA VAL A 56 -5.93 -8.54 8.27
C VAL A 56 -5.07 -8.21 9.48
N LEU A 57 -3.74 -8.31 9.35
CA LEU A 57 -2.82 -7.92 10.42
C LEU A 57 -2.94 -6.44 10.77
N THR A 58 -2.98 -5.58 9.75
CA THR A 58 -3.12 -4.13 9.94
C THR A 58 -4.36 -3.77 10.74
N PHE A 59 -5.48 -4.44 10.47
CA PHE A 59 -6.72 -4.21 11.19
C PHE A 59 -6.63 -4.62 12.65
N GLN A 60 -5.92 -5.71 12.95
CA GLN A 60 -5.87 -6.28 14.29
C GLN A 60 -4.77 -5.68 15.18
N LEU A 61 -3.69 -5.14 14.58
CA LEU A 61 -2.56 -4.63 15.35
C LEU A 61 -2.95 -3.60 16.42
N PRO A 62 -3.84 -2.62 16.16
CA PRO A 62 -4.23 -1.67 17.19
C PRO A 62 -4.84 -2.32 18.43
N ASP A 63 -5.58 -3.41 18.25
CA ASP A 63 -6.20 -4.12 19.36
C ASP A 63 -5.21 -5.03 20.08
N TRP A 64 -4.23 -5.58 19.37
CA TRP A 64 -3.25 -6.49 19.96
C TRP A 64 -2.15 -5.78 20.73
N LEU A 65 -1.68 -4.64 20.21
CA LEU A 65 -0.46 -3.99 20.73
C LEU A 65 -0.74 -2.95 21.81
N GLY A 66 -1.92 -2.35 21.84
CA GLY A 66 -2.23 -1.34 22.84
C GLY A 66 -1.19 -0.22 22.86
N GLU A 67 -0.48 -0.09 23.98
CA GLU A 67 0.55 0.95 24.15
C GLU A 67 1.76 0.77 23.23
N ASN A 68 1.99 -0.44 22.75
CA ASN A 68 3.11 -0.74 21.84
C ASN A 68 2.81 -0.42 20.39
N LEU A 69 1.63 0.14 20.08
CA LEU A 69 1.24 0.45 18.71
C LEU A 69 2.20 1.43 18.03
N ALA A 70 2.84 2.31 18.80
CA ALA A 70 3.83 3.24 18.28
C ALA A 70 5.01 2.53 17.62
N LYS A 71 5.41 1.38 18.15
CA LYS A 71 6.49 0.58 17.54
C LYS A 71 6.07 0.06 16.16
N ALA A 72 4.83 -0.42 16.05
CA ALA A 72 4.28 -0.84 14.77
C ALA A 72 4.15 0.34 13.81
N GLY A 73 3.74 1.51 14.32
CA GLY A 73 3.64 2.72 13.49
C GLY A 73 4.98 3.12 12.88
N MET A 74 6.06 3.05 13.66
CA MET A 74 7.40 3.32 13.13
C MET A 74 7.81 2.31 12.06
N THR A 75 7.48 1.04 12.26
CA THR A 75 7.69 0.02 11.25
C THR A 75 6.90 0.32 9.98
N TYR A 76 5.64 0.74 10.12
CA TYR A 76 4.79 1.08 8.97
C TYR A 76 5.33 2.30 8.21
N THR A 77 6.01 3.23 8.88
CA THR A 77 6.71 4.33 8.20
C THR A 77 7.68 3.79 7.17
N VAL A 78 8.50 2.82 7.56
CA VAL A 78 9.47 2.19 6.65
C VAL A 78 8.77 1.39 5.56
N LEU A 79 7.75 0.60 5.95
CA LEU A 79 7.01 -0.24 5.00
C LEU A 79 6.33 0.59 3.91
N CYS A 80 5.81 1.78 4.26
CA CYS A 80 5.18 2.68 3.29
C CYS A 80 6.19 3.29 2.31
N LEU A 81 7.45 3.36 2.68
CA LEU A 81 8.50 3.87 1.78
C LEU A 81 9.01 2.81 0.80
N LEU A 82 8.82 1.52 1.10
CA LEU A 82 9.28 0.45 0.21
C LEU A 82 8.62 0.50 -1.18
N PRO A 83 7.29 0.69 -1.30
CA PRO A 83 6.66 0.84 -2.62
C PRO A 83 7.19 2.05 -3.39
N VAL A 84 7.49 3.15 -2.70
CA VAL A 84 8.09 4.34 -3.32
C VAL A 84 9.44 4.00 -3.93
N GLY A 85 10.28 3.30 -3.17
CA GLY A 85 11.59 2.87 -3.65
C GLY A 85 11.51 1.93 -4.85
N LEU A 86 10.61 0.95 -4.78
CA LEU A 86 10.42 0.00 -5.87
C LEU A 86 9.87 0.67 -7.13
N ASN A 87 8.87 1.54 -6.98
CA ASN A 87 8.30 2.27 -8.11
C ASN A 87 9.34 3.18 -8.77
N SER A 88 10.14 3.86 -7.96
CA SER A 88 11.21 4.73 -8.45
C SER A 88 12.27 3.93 -9.20
N TYR A 89 12.64 2.76 -8.68
CA TYR A 89 13.57 1.86 -9.34
C TYR A 89 13.06 1.44 -10.73
N HIS A 90 11.78 1.04 -10.81
CA HIS A 90 11.18 0.64 -12.08
C HIS A 90 11.09 1.80 -13.07
N ALA A 91 10.76 3.00 -12.59
CA ALA A 91 10.69 4.18 -13.45
C ALA A 91 12.07 4.56 -14.01
N LEU A 92 13.12 4.49 -13.18
CA LEU A 92 14.50 4.79 -13.61
C LEU A 92 15.02 3.78 -14.63
N ASN A 93 14.53 2.54 -14.59
CA ASN A 93 14.94 1.49 -15.54
C ASN A 93 13.94 1.32 -16.70
N ASP A 94 13.02 2.27 -16.88
CA ASP A 94 12.02 2.29 -17.96
C ASP A 94 11.12 1.03 -17.99
N VAL A 95 10.96 0.36 -16.85
CA VAL A 95 10.07 -0.82 -16.73
C VAL A 95 8.62 -0.39 -16.68
N LEU A 96 8.32 0.69 -15.92
CA LEU A 96 6.99 1.26 -15.79
C LEU A 96 7.01 2.73 -16.16
N PRO A 97 5.93 3.26 -16.77
CA PRO A 97 5.87 4.67 -17.12
C PRO A 97 5.73 5.56 -15.88
N ALA A 98 6.44 6.68 -15.86
CA ALA A 98 6.33 7.70 -14.83
C ALA A 98 5.19 8.66 -15.17
N GLY A 99 3.96 8.13 -15.24
CA GLY A 99 2.76 8.90 -15.55
C GLY A 99 2.03 9.40 -14.31
N PRO A 100 0.80 9.95 -14.49
CA PRO A 100 0.02 10.46 -13.36
C PRO A 100 -0.22 9.42 -12.26
N ALA A 101 -0.46 8.16 -12.61
CA ALA A 101 -0.67 7.08 -11.63
C ALA A 101 0.57 6.88 -10.75
N PHE A 102 1.77 6.96 -11.34
CA PHE A 102 3.03 6.85 -10.60
C PHE A 102 3.14 7.93 -9.52
N PHE A 103 2.89 9.19 -9.91
CA PHE A 103 3.02 10.31 -8.97
C PHE A 103 1.94 10.28 -7.89
N VAL A 104 0.71 9.96 -8.25
CA VAL A 104 -0.40 9.87 -7.29
C VAL A 104 -0.12 8.77 -6.27
N GLU A 105 0.25 7.58 -6.72
CA GLU A 105 0.52 6.44 -5.84
C GLU A 105 1.67 6.75 -4.88
N ASN A 106 2.79 7.25 -5.39
CA ASN A 106 3.94 7.57 -4.56
C ASN A 106 3.63 8.66 -3.54
N THR A 107 2.87 9.69 -3.93
CA THR A 107 2.45 10.75 -3.02
C THR A 107 1.62 10.19 -1.86
N ILE A 108 0.70 9.26 -2.15
CA ILE A 108 -0.13 8.63 -1.13
C ILE A 108 0.73 7.83 -0.15
N TRP A 109 1.67 7.02 -0.65
CA TRP A 109 2.56 6.24 0.20
C TRP A 109 3.45 7.13 1.08
N VAL A 110 3.99 8.21 0.52
CA VAL A 110 4.79 9.18 1.29
C VAL A 110 3.93 9.86 2.36
N ALA A 111 2.71 10.23 2.02
CA ALA A 111 1.78 10.85 2.98
C ALA A 111 1.53 9.92 4.17
N PHE A 112 1.24 8.64 3.91
CA PHE A 112 1.06 7.67 5.00
C PHE A 112 2.34 7.47 5.81
N ALA A 113 3.50 7.41 5.15
CA ALA A 113 4.78 7.29 5.85
C ALA A 113 5.00 8.45 6.83
N VAL A 114 4.75 9.68 6.38
CA VAL A 114 4.87 10.87 7.22
C VAL A 114 3.88 10.82 8.39
N LEU A 115 2.63 10.47 8.11
CA LEU A 115 1.61 10.39 9.15
C LEU A 115 1.93 9.31 10.18
N PHE A 116 2.36 8.13 9.77
CA PHE A 116 2.75 7.08 10.69
C PHE A 116 3.94 7.52 11.55
N TYR A 117 4.91 8.17 10.96
CA TYR A 117 6.05 8.71 11.72
C TYR A 117 5.61 9.72 12.77
N LEU A 118 4.82 10.72 12.36
CA LEU A 118 4.40 11.80 13.26
C LEU A 118 3.53 11.29 14.41
N TYR A 119 2.58 10.40 14.13
CA TYR A 119 1.69 9.88 15.15
C TYR A 119 2.32 8.79 16.01
N SER A 120 3.36 8.12 15.54
CA SER A 120 4.13 7.16 16.32
C SER A 120 5.12 7.83 17.26
N LYS A 121 5.56 9.01 16.90
CA LYS A 121 6.53 9.78 17.68
C LYS A 121 5.95 10.40 18.94
N LYS A 122 4.65 10.61 18.98
CA LYS A 122 3.96 11.26 20.11
C LYS A 122 3.85 10.39 21.34
#